data_739f415d69953457e6347efd94d49485
#
_entry.id   739f415d69953457e6347efd94d49485
#
_cell.length_a   1.000
_cell.length_b   1.000
_cell.length_c   1.000
_cell.angle_alpha   90.00
_cell.angle_beta   90.00
_cell.angle_gamma   90.00
#
_symmetry.space_group_name_H-M   'P 1'
#
loop_
_entity.id
_entity.type
_entity.pdbx_description
1 polymer ?
#
loop_
_entity_poly.entity_id
_entity_poly.type
_entity_poly.pdbx_seq_one_letter_code
_entity_poly.pdbx_strand_id
1 'polypeptide(L)'
;MANKKRYVDIDQCNTCNGRFLCVKDCVTSFLEVKEFGGKTFATFKERGYCLDCGHCNAICSTGAIKGYSYEESNDFLGFLGMKRTVRRYNKGKAIPEEFIRLIVKAAQSAPTEKNRGTVNICFIKERLPEIFIEALEELKKQVEEVGDLHPQYKYIMDLYEKKEPIFWGAEYAVLVIGKPQFTTDAALAAERMQLMASSLGVSSGYNGNLKSAINGSESLKEKIGISGENEVLVSFAMGMSDYDYYTPYISEKKKVRFL
;
A
#
# COMPACT_ATOMS: atom_id res chain seq x y z
N MET A 1 -28.31 2.00 2.66
CA MET A 1 -27.63 2.74 1.59
C MET A 1 -27.68 1.90 0.32
N ALA A 2 -28.22 2.40 -0.79
CA ALA A 2 -28.31 1.65 -2.02
C ALA A 2 -26.90 1.31 -2.51
N ASN A 3 -26.67 0.04 -2.79
CA ASN A 3 -25.40 -0.46 -3.34
C ASN A 3 -25.26 0.13 -4.76
N LYS A 4 -24.62 1.31 -4.87
CA LYS A 4 -24.39 1.94 -6.18
C LYS A 4 -23.56 0.96 -7.01
N LYS A 5 -24.16 0.40 -8.06
CA LYS A 5 -23.49 -0.54 -8.95
C LYS A 5 -22.32 0.18 -9.63
N ARG A 6 -21.11 -0.29 -9.41
CA ARG A 6 -19.92 0.22 -10.11
C ARG A 6 -19.93 -0.24 -11.55
N TYR A 7 -19.56 0.66 -12.45
CA TYR A 7 -19.46 0.34 -13.88
C TYR A 7 -18.39 1.19 -14.54
N VAL A 8 -18.00 0.81 -15.72
CA VAL A 8 -17.14 1.61 -16.59
C VAL A 8 -18.00 2.24 -17.69
N ASP A 9 -17.91 3.55 -17.81
CA ASP A 9 -18.43 4.29 -18.94
C ASP A 9 -17.49 4.06 -20.12
N ILE A 10 -17.89 3.21 -21.05
CA ILE A 10 -17.06 2.78 -22.19
C ILE A 10 -16.80 3.91 -23.20
N ASP A 11 -17.64 4.93 -23.24
CA ASP A 11 -17.46 6.08 -24.12
C ASP A 11 -16.42 7.07 -23.57
N GLN A 12 -16.24 7.11 -22.24
CA GLN A 12 -15.22 7.88 -21.58
C GLN A 12 -13.90 7.11 -21.40
N CYS A 13 -13.89 5.80 -21.63
CA CYS A 13 -12.70 4.98 -21.47
C CYS A 13 -11.72 5.19 -22.63
N ASN A 14 -10.61 5.89 -22.39
CA ASN A 14 -9.54 6.11 -23.39
C ASN A 14 -8.43 5.03 -23.34
N THR A 15 -8.65 3.90 -22.67
CA THR A 15 -7.70 2.79 -22.48
C THR A 15 -6.35 3.20 -21.86
N CYS A 16 -6.19 4.45 -21.45
CA CYS A 16 -4.91 5.05 -21.04
C CYS A 16 -3.80 4.84 -22.10
N ASN A 17 -4.13 5.00 -23.40
CA ASN A 17 -3.27 4.72 -24.53
C ASN A 17 -2.75 3.26 -24.53
N GLY A 18 -3.61 2.31 -24.30
CA GLY A 18 -3.30 0.87 -24.23
C GLY A 18 -2.67 0.39 -22.92
N ARG A 19 -2.45 1.29 -21.95
CA ARG A 19 -1.82 0.92 -20.66
C ARG A 19 -2.79 0.27 -19.68
N PHE A 20 -4.10 0.55 -19.75
CA PHE A 20 -5.13 0.01 -18.85
C PHE A 20 -4.77 0.11 -17.36
N LEU A 21 -4.41 1.29 -16.90
CA LEU A 21 -3.85 1.50 -15.56
C LEU A 21 -4.76 0.98 -14.44
N CYS A 22 -6.08 1.17 -14.57
CA CYS A 22 -7.05 0.68 -13.60
C CYS A 22 -7.08 -0.85 -13.48
N VAL A 23 -6.82 -1.58 -14.57
CA VAL A 23 -6.70 -3.05 -14.57
C VAL A 23 -5.41 -3.47 -13.87
N LYS A 24 -4.30 -2.81 -14.20
CA LYS A 24 -2.97 -3.11 -13.63
C LYS A 24 -2.86 -2.76 -12.14
N ASP A 25 -3.56 -1.70 -11.70
CA ASP A 25 -3.54 -1.24 -10.30
C ASP A 25 -4.55 -2.00 -9.40
N CYS A 26 -5.42 -2.82 -9.99
CA CYS A 26 -6.39 -3.59 -9.23
C CYS A 26 -5.73 -4.78 -8.52
N VAL A 27 -5.49 -4.66 -7.22
CA VAL A 27 -4.80 -5.68 -6.40
C VAL A 27 -5.53 -7.03 -6.36
N THR A 28 -6.86 -7.05 -6.56
CA THR A 28 -7.65 -8.28 -6.63
C THR A 28 -7.88 -8.75 -8.06
N SER A 29 -7.29 -8.08 -9.05
CA SER A 29 -7.51 -8.36 -10.47
C SER A 29 -9.00 -8.43 -10.86
N PHE A 30 -9.86 -7.63 -10.20
CA PHE A 30 -11.31 -7.62 -10.43
C PHE A 30 -11.72 -6.82 -11.68
N LEU A 31 -10.78 -6.11 -12.32
CA LEU A 31 -10.98 -5.53 -13.64
C LEU A 31 -10.25 -6.35 -14.71
N GLU A 32 -10.80 -6.33 -15.91
CA GLU A 32 -10.23 -6.97 -17.09
C GLU A 32 -10.38 -6.07 -18.31
N VAL A 33 -9.66 -6.40 -19.37
CA VAL A 33 -9.79 -5.75 -20.68
C VAL A 33 -10.76 -6.56 -21.53
N LYS A 34 -11.73 -5.90 -22.14
CA LYS A 34 -12.66 -6.50 -23.12
C LYS A 34 -12.65 -5.70 -24.41
N GLU A 35 -13.00 -6.39 -25.48
CA GLU A 35 -13.27 -5.80 -26.78
C GLU A 35 -14.73 -6.08 -27.17
N PHE A 36 -15.45 -5.04 -27.59
CA PHE A 36 -16.81 -5.15 -28.08
C PHE A 36 -17.09 -4.05 -29.09
N GLY A 37 -17.68 -4.41 -30.22
CA GLY A 37 -18.01 -3.45 -31.30
C GLY A 37 -16.78 -2.70 -31.85
N GLY A 38 -15.60 -3.31 -31.87
CA GLY A 38 -14.35 -2.68 -32.32
C GLY A 38 -13.75 -1.69 -31.31
N LYS A 39 -14.32 -1.54 -30.12
CA LYS A 39 -13.75 -0.76 -29.01
C LYS A 39 -13.13 -1.67 -27.98
N THR A 40 -11.92 -1.33 -27.52
CA THR A 40 -11.27 -1.99 -26.39
C THR A 40 -11.43 -1.11 -25.14
N PHE A 41 -11.80 -1.68 -24.01
CA PHE A 41 -12.07 -0.95 -22.75
C PHE A 41 -11.81 -1.81 -21.53
N ALA A 42 -11.64 -1.17 -20.37
CA ALA A 42 -11.64 -1.85 -19.09
C ALA A 42 -13.06 -2.15 -18.61
N THR A 43 -13.28 -3.26 -17.95
CA THR A 43 -14.57 -3.58 -17.33
C THR A 43 -14.40 -4.36 -16.03
N PHE A 44 -15.41 -4.36 -15.17
CA PHE A 44 -15.44 -5.23 -13.99
C PHE A 44 -15.81 -6.65 -14.41
N LYS A 45 -15.13 -7.64 -13.83
CA LYS A 45 -15.44 -9.05 -14.02
C LYS A 45 -16.82 -9.39 -13.46
N GLU A 46 -17.49 -10.36 -14.05
CA GLU A 46 -18.77 -10.86 -13.54
C GLU A 46 -18.64 -11.58 -12.20
N ARG A 47 -17.50 -12.25 -12.00
CA ARG A 47 -17.17 -12.98 -10.78
C ARG A 47 -15.83 -12.51 -10.22
N GLY A 48 -15.76 -12.40 -8.91
CA GLY A 48 -14.54 -11.98 -8.22
C GLY A 48 -14.85 -11.14 -6.98
N TYR A 49 -13.82 -10.60 -6.37
CA TYR A 49 -13.89 -9.83 -5.13
C TYR A 49 -13.33 -8.43 -5.32
N CYS A 50 -14.13 -7.42 -4.94
CA CYS A 50 -13.71 -6.03 -4.91
C CYS A 50 -13.50 -5.56 -3.47
N LEU A 51 -12.31 -5.06 -3.15
CA LEU A 51 -11.97 -4.48 -1.84
C LEU A 51 -12.69 -3.16 -1.57
N ASP A 52 -13.29 -2.54 -2.60
CA ASP A 52 -13.85 -1.20 -2.50
C ASP A 52 -12.82 -0.15 -2.05
N CYS A 53 -11.63 -0.24 -2.61
CA CYS A 53 -10.50 0.62 -2.26
C CYS A 53 -10.42 1.92 -3.09
N GLY A 54 -11.23 2.06 -4.13
CA GLY A 54 -11.29 3.25 -4.99
C GLY A 54 -10.08 3.48 -5.90
N HIS A 55 -9.07 2.59 -5.94
CA HIS A 55 -7.87 2.77 -6.79
C HIS A 55 -8.21 2.94 -8.27
N CYS A 56 -9.07 2.07 -8.81
CA CYS A 56 -9.46 2.12 -10.22
C CYS A 56 -10.14 3.44 -10.59
N ASN A 57 -10.98 3.98 -9.71
CA ASN A 57 -11.60 5.29 -9.90
C ASN A 57 -10.56 6.41 -9.82
N ALA A 58 -9.69 6.39 -8.80
CA ALA A 58 -8.71 7.43 -8.55
C ALA A 58 -7.67 7.55 -9.68
N ILE A 59 -7.23 6.43 -10.27
CA ILE A 59 -6.22 6.42 -11.35
C ILE A 59 -6.80 6.71 -12.73
N CYS A 60 -8.14 6.75 -12.86
CA CYS A 60 -8.81 6.99 -14.13
C CYS A 60 -8.83 8.48 -14.46
N SER A 61 -7.93 8.94 -15.32
CA SER A 61 -7.81 10.37 -15.72
C SER A 61 -9.04 10.91 -16.45
N THR A 62 -9.85 10.03 -17.05
CA THR A 62 -11.09 10.45 -17.76
C THR A 62 -12.34 10.34 -16.88
N GLY A 63 -12.21 9.82 -15.65
CA GLY A 63 -13.37 9.58 -14.79
C GLY A 63 -14.34 8.51 -15.33
N ALA A 64 -13.90 7.61 -16.22
CA ALA A 64 -14.73 6.57 -16.81
C ALA A 64 -15.24 5.54 -15.79
N ILE A 65 -14.57 5.36 -14.66
CA ILE A 65 -14.98 4.46 -13.58
C ILE A 65 -16.01 5.17 -12.70
N LYS A 66 -17.22 4.66 -12.67
CA LYS A 66 -18.38 5.26 -11.99
C LYS A 66 -18.79 4.45 -10.75
N GLY A 67 -19.68 5.05 -9.93
CA GLY A 67 -20.23 4.43 -8.72
C GLY A 67 -19.45 4.77 -7.45
N TYR A 68 -18.48 5.69 -7.52
CA TYR A 68 -17.81 6.32 -6.39
C TYR A 68 -18.31 7.77 -6.26
N SER A 69 -18.48 8.24 -5.04
CA SER A 69 -18.83 9.63 -4.74
C SER A 69 -17.81 10.20 -3.77
N TYR A 70 -17.43 11.42 -4.03
CA TYR A 70 -16.63 12.24 -3.13
C TYR A 70 -17.29 13.61 -3.10
N GLU A 71 -17.60 14.10 -1.90
CA GLU A 71 -18.06 15.47 -1.68
C GLU A 71 -16.85 16.29 -1.27
N GLU A 72 -16.52 17.32 -2.05
CA GLU A 72 -15.44 18.24 -1.76
C GLU A 72 -15.85 19.13 -0.59
N SER A 73 -15.16 18.99 0.53
CA SER A 73 -15.52 19.73 1.75
C SER A 73 -14.38 20.57 2.29
N ASN A 74 -13.11 20.22 2.00
CA ASN A 74 -11.94 20.86 2.56
C ASN A 74 -10.67 20.36 1.85
N ASP A 75 -9.73 21.26 1.53
CA ASP A 75 -8.49 20.93 0.81
C ASP A 75 -7.67 19.85 1.53
N PHE A 76 -7.60 19.91 2.86
CA PHE A 76 -6.89 18.91 3.64
C PHE A 76 -7.58 17.55 3.61
N LEU A 77 -8.91 17.50 3.67
CA LEU A 77 -9.67 16.27 3.53
C LEU A 77 -9.50 15.68 2.12
N GLY A 78 -9.47 16.53 1.10
CA GLY A 78 -9.12 16.13 -0.27
C GLY A 78 -7.74 15.49 -0.34
N PHE A 79 -6.73 16.13 0.25
CA PHE A 79 -5.37 15.58 0.35
C PHE A 79 -5.35 14.21 1.05
N LEU A 80 -6.03 14.04 2.18
CA LEU A 80 -6.13 12.75 2.87
C LEU A 80 -6.80 11.70 1.97
N GLY A 81 -7.85 12.10 1.24
CA GLY A 81 -8.55 11.24 0.29
C GLY A 81 -7.71 10.86 -0.94
N MET A 82 -6.69 11.62 -1.30
CA MET A 82 -5.78 11.31 -2.41
C MET A 82 -4.73 10.26 -2.05
N LYS A 83 -4.39 10.10 -0.77
CA LYS A 83 -3.41 9.08 -0.33
C LYS A 83 -3.89 7.68 -0.69
N ARG A 84 -3.02 6.91 -1.32
CA ARG A 84 -3.28 5.53 -1.74
C ARG A 84 -2.17 4.60 -1.29
N THR A 85 -2.51 3.33 -1.12
CA THR A 85 -1.51 2.26 -0.94
C THR A 85 -0.96 1.89 -2.31
N VAL A 86 0.17 2.49 -2.68
CA VAL A 86 0.81 2.24 -3.97
C VAL A 86 1.57 0.92 -3.94
N ARG A 87 1.41 0.13 -5.00
CA ARG A 87 2.05 -1.19 -5.19
C ARG A 87 2.75 -1.30 -6.53
N ARG A 88 3.16 -0.18 -7.10
CA ARG A 88 3.98 -0.12 -8.31
C ARG A 88 4.88 1.10 -8.23
N TYR A 89 6.17 0.86 -8.19
CA TYR A 89 7.18 1.91 -8.07
C TYR A 89 8.09 1.92 -9.30
N ASN A 90 8.60 3.09 -9.64
CA ASN A 90 9.55 3.28 -10.72
C ASN A 90 10.99 3.16 -10.20
N LYS A 91 11.64 2.03 -10.47
CA LYS A 91 13.02 1.76 -10.06
C LYS A 91 14.05 2.75 -10.65
N GLY A 92 13.71 3.46 -11.72
CA GLY A 92 14.57 4.46 -12.35
C GLY A 92 14.51 5.84 -11.70
N LYS A 93 13.63 6.04 -10.73
CA LYS A 93 13.45 7.33 -10.02
C LYS A 93 13.78 7.17 -8.55
N ALA A 94 14.83 7.86 -8.10
CA ALA A 94 15.20 7.92 -6.69
C ALA A 94 14.43 9.01 -5.94
N ILE A 95 14.16 8.78 -4.67
CA ILE A 95 13.63 9.80 -3.77
C ILE A 95 14.74 10.79 -3.42
N PRO A 96 14.57 12.11 -3.62
CA PRO A 96 15.54 13.10 -3.20
C PRO A 96 15.88 12.99 -1.70
N GLU A 97 17.14 13.15 -1.35
CA GLU A 97 17.60 13.01 0.05
C GLU A 97 16.92 14.03 0.99
N GLU A 98 16.67 15.24 0.52
CA GLU A 98 15.95 16.25 1.27
C GLU A 98 14.51 15.81 1.62
N PHE A 99 13.84 15.01 0.75
CA PHE A 99 12.52 14.47 1.04
C PHE A 99 12.59 13.42 2.14
N ILE A 100 13.60 12.56 2.12
CA ILE A 100 13.83 11.59 3.21
C ILE A 100 14.01 12.32 4.54
N ARG A 101 14.78 13.41 4.58
CA ARG A 101 14.97 14.22 5.79
C ARG A 101 13.65 14.81 6.31
N LEU A 102 12.78 15.30 5.43
CA LEU A 102 11.47 15.83 5.80
C LEU A 102 10.54 14.73 6.33
N ILE A 103 10.56 13.56 5.69
CA ILE A 103 9.78 12.39 6.11
C ILE A 103 10.22 11.91 7.51
N VAL A 104 11.52 11.88 7.78
CA VAL A 104 12.05 11.56 9.12
C VAL A 104 11.61 12.59 10.16
N LYS A 105 11.68 13.90 9.84
CA LYS A 105 11.20 14.96 10.74
C LYS A 105 9.70 14.82 11.03
N ALA A 106 8.91 14.41 10.05
CA ALA A 106 7.48 14.16 10.26
C ALA A 106 7.26 13.02 11.27
N ALA A 107 8.03 11.94 11.18
CA ALA A 107 7.97 10.87 12.18
C ALA A 107 8.37 11.36 13.58
N GLN A 108 9.46 12.14 13.67
CA GLN A 108 9.96 12.70 14.94
C GLN A 108 8.94 13.65 15.61
N SER A 109 8.03 14.25 14.82
CA SER A 109 6.95 15.09 15.35
C SER A 109 5.77 14.28 15.91
N ALA A 110 5.73 12.96 15.72
CA ALA A 110 4.65 12.13 16.25
C ALA A 110 4.70 12.10 17.78
N PRO A 111 3.55 12.17 18.46
CA PRO A 111 3.50 11.97 19.90
C PRO A 111 3.90 10.54 20.25
N THR A 112 4.55 10.38 21.40
CA THR A 112 4.86 9.08 21.97
C THR A 112 4.45 9.04 23.44
N GLU A 113 4.28 7.85 23.99
CA GLU A 113 3.91 7.71 25.39
C GLU A 113 4.87 8.50 26.29
N LYS A 114 4.32 9.48 27.02
CA LYS A 114 5.09 10.38 27.90
C LYS A 114 6.29 11.08 27.23
N ASN A 115 6.20 11.25 25.90
CA ASN A 115 7.25 11.88 25.07
C ASN A 115 8.64 11.19 25.20
N ARG A 116 8.66 9.86 25.31
CA ARG A 116 9.87 9.07 25.56
C ARG A 116 10.59 8.56 24.32
N GLY A 117 10.03 8.81 23.11
CA GLY A 117 10.64 8.29 21.88
C GLY A 117 10.68 6.75 21.87
N THR A 118 9.53 6.13 22.02
CA THR A 118 9.34 4.69 22.27
C THR A 118 9.57 3.79 21.06
N VAL A 119 9.77 4.37 19.88
CA VAL A 119 9.95 3.64 18.62
C VAL A 119 11.18 4.11 17.87
N ASN A 120 11.78 3.19 17.13
CA ASN A 120 12.89 3.44 16.21
C ASN A 120 12.43 3.27 14.75
N ILE A 121 13.08 3.97 13.83
CA ILE A 121 12.76 3.91 12.41
C ILE A 121 13.97 3.39 11.66
N CYS A 122 13.77 2.36 10.84
CA CYS A 122 14.79 1.76 10.00
C CYS A 122 14.37 1.88 8.53
N PHE A 123 15.26 2.44 7.69
CA PHE A 123 15.14 2.45 6.24
C PHE A 123 16.03 1.37 5.65
N ILE A 124 15.48 0.45 4.90
CA ILE A 124 16.22 -0.60 4.20
C ILE A 124 16.19 -0.28 2.71
N LYS A 125 17.36 -0.15 2.08
CA LYS A 125 17.52 0.12 0.65
C LYS A 125 18.42 -0.93 0.00
N GLU A 126 19.72 -0.87 0.25
CA GLU A 126 20.73 -1.72 -0.41
C GLU A 126 20.53 -3.21 -0.13
N ARG A 127 20.02 -3.54 1.04
CA ARG A 127 19.77 -4.91 1.48
C ARG A 127 18.38 -5.44 1.11
N LEU A 128 17.56 -4.66 0.38
CA LEU A 128 16.22 -5.09 -0.01
C LEU A 128 16.20 -6.44 -0.76
N PRO A 129 17.10 -6.73 -1.73
CA PRO A 129 17.06 -8.01 -2.43
C PRO A 129 17.31 -9.21 -1.51
N GLU A 130 18.23 -9.08 -0.55
CA GLU A 130 18.52 -10.13 0.44
C GLU A 130 17.32 -10.35 1.39
N ILE A 131 16.80 -9.26 1.95
CA ILE A 131 15.63 -9.29 2.83
C ILE A 131 14.39 -9.85 2.10
N PHE A 132 14.22 -9.51 0.82
CA PHE A 132 13.12 -10.02 0.01
C PHE A 132 13.12 -11.55 -0.07
N ILE A 133 14.25 -12.15 -0.41
CA ILE A 133 14.35 -13.61 -0.60
C ILE A 133 13.98 -14.32 0.70
N GLU A 134 14.59 -13.93 1.80
CA GLU A 134 14.35 -14.58 3.10
C GLU A 134 12.93 -14.30 3.65
N ALA A 135 12.40 -13.09 3.43
CA ALA A 135 11.03 -12.78 3.82
C ALA A 135 10.00 -13.60 3.03
N LEU A 136 10.27 -13.86 1.76
CA LEU A 136 9.37 -14.66 0.92
C LEU A 136 9.41 -16.14 1.33
N GLU A 137 10.58 -16.69 1.68
CA GLU A 137 10.72 -18.03 2.25
C GLU A 137 9.96 -18.17 3.57
N GLU A 138 10.11 -17.20 4.47
CA GLU A 138 9.41 -17.20 5.75
C GLU A 138 7.89 -17.11 5.57
N LEU A 139 7.41 -16.25 4.67
CA LEU A 139 5.97 -16.13 4.38
C LEU A 139 5.41 -17.42 3.79
N LYS A 140 6.16 -18.08 2.89
CA LYS A 140 5.76 -19.37 2.36
C LYS A 140 5.59 -20.39 3.49
N LYS A 141 6.58 -20.51 4.38
CA LYS A 141 6.52 -21.39 5.55
C LYS A 141 5.27 -21.10 6.40
N GLN A 142 5.02 -19.84 6.74
CA GLN A 142 3.86 -19.43 7.55
C GLN A 142 2.52 -19.82 6.92
N VAL A 143 2.36 -19.68 5.61
CA VAL A 143 1.10 -20.03 4.94
C VAL A 143 0.97 -21.53 4.73
N GLU A 144 2.06 -22.27 4.49
CA GLU A 144 2.05 -23.72 4.36
C GLU A 144 1.67 -24.42 5.68
N GLU A 145 2.08 -23.88 6.84
CA GLU A 145 1.71 -24.39 8.16
C GLU A 145 0.18 -24.36 8.41
N VAL A 146 -0.52 -23.41 7.81
CA VAL A 146 -1.98 -23.25 7.94
C VAL A 146 -2.74 -23.82 6.74
N GLY A 147 -2.06 -23.95 5.60
CA GLY A 147 -2.62 -24.44 4.35
C GLY A 147 -3.67 -23.51 3.74
N ASP A 148 -4.59 -24.05 2.96
CA ASP A 148 -5.63 -23.31 2.24
C ASP A 148 -6.58 -22.49 3.13
N LEU A 149 -6.59 -22.75 4.41
CA LEU A 149 -7.35 -21.95 5.40
C LEU A 149 -6.71 -20.60 5.68
N HIS A 150 -5.42 -20.40 5.33
CA HIS A 150 -4.77 -19.12 5.51
C HIS A 150 -5.31 -18.09 4.50
N PRO A 151 -5.80 -16.90 4.93
CA PRO A 151 -6.47 -15.94 4.04
C PRO A 151 -5.61 -15.46 2.85
N GLN A 152 -4.30 -15.57 2.96
CA GLN A 152 -3.35 -15.13 1.92
C GLN A 152 -2.57 -16.28 1.28
N TYR A 153 -2.95 -17.54 1.53
CA TYR A 153 -2.22 -18.72 1.06
C TYR A 153 -1.92 -18.61 -0.45
N LYS A 154 -2.96 -18.55 -1.26
CA LYS A 154 -2.83 -18.47 -2.72
C LYS A 154 -1.98 -17.29 -3.18
N TYR A 155 -2.15 -16.12 -2.55
CA TYR A 155 -1.39 -14.91 -2.90
C TYR A 155 0.10 -15.05 -2.59
N ILE A 156 0.45 -15.56 -1.42
CA ILE A 156 1.86 -15.76 -1.03
C ILE A 156 2.51 -16.83 -1.87
N MET A 157 1.82 -17.96 -2.13
CA MET A 157 2.34 -19.02 -2.98
C MET A 157 2.58 -18.54 -4.41
N ASP A 158 1.67 -17.73 -4.98
CA ASP A 158 1.83 -17.11 -6.30
C ASP A 158 3.05 -16.17 -6.37
N LEU A 159 3.25 -15.35 -5.34
CA LEU A 159 4.45 -14.50 -5.23
C LEU A 159 5.73 -15.34 -5.15
N TYR A 160 5.71 -16.41 -4.35
CA TYR A 160 6.84 -17.28 -4.17
C TYR A 160 7.22 -17.99 -5.48
N GLU A 161 6.25 -18.58 -6.17
CA GLU A 161 6.46 -19.26 -7.45
C GLU A 161 7.01 -18.34 -8.53
N LYS A 162 6.49 -17.11 -8.61
CA LYS A 162 6.91 -16.09 -9.57
C LYS A 162 8.16 -15.33 -9.16
N LYS A 163 8.63 -15.50 -7.92
CA LYS A 163 9.70 -14.71 -7.31
C LYS A 163 9.43 -13.20 -7.41
N GLU A 164 8.17 -12.80 -7.23
CA GLU A 164 7.76 -11.39 -7.27
C GLU A 164 8.07 -10.68 -5.95
N PRO A 165 8.68 -9.48 -5.99
CA PRO A 165 9.01 -8.72 -4.79
C PRO A 165 7.76 -8.30 -4.02
N ILE A 166 7.68 -8.61 -2.73
CA ILE A 166 6.65 -8.09 -1.81
C ILE A 166 6.76 -6.57 -1.60
N PHE A 167 7.79 -5.93 -2.15
CA PHE A 167 8.03 -4.49 -2.12
C PHE A 167 7.60 -3.78 -3.40
N TRP A 168 7.10 -4.49 -4.42
CA TRP A 168 6.58 -3.94 -5.69
C TRP A 168 7.53 -3.00 -6.44
N GLY A 169 8.85 -3.18 -6.23
CA GLY A 169 9.89 -2.34 -6.83
C GLY A 169 10.17 -1.04 -6.09
N ALA A 170 9.71 -0.90 -4.84
CA ALA A 170 9.99 0.26 -3.99
C ALA A 170 11.50 0.47 -3.79
N GLU A 171 11.89 1.72 -3.56
CA GLU A 171 13.28 2.09 -3.25
C GLU A 171 13.64 1.75 -1.81
N TYR A 172 12.67 1.91 -0.89
CA TYR A 172 12.84 1.63 0.52
C TYR A 172 11.75 0.69 1.06
N ALA A 173 12.14 -0.21 1.96
CA ALA A 173 11.26 -0.71 2.99
C ALA A 173 11.53 0.08 4.27
N VAL A 174 10.46 0.60 4.88
CA VAL A 174 10.54 1.38 6.12
C VAL A 174 9.90 0.59 7.23
N LEU A 175 10.63 0.41 8.32
CA LEU A 175 10.20 -0.30 9.51
C LEU A 175 10.11 0.67 10.68
N VAL A 176 9.02 0.59 11.43
CA VAL A 176 8.89 1.22 12.75
C VAL A 176 8.95 0.11 13.78
N ILE A 177 9.99 0.16 14.61
CA ILE A 177 10.42 -0.91 15.51
C ILE A 177 10.27 -0.45 16.95
N GLY A 178 9.77 -1.30 17.82
CA GLY A 178 9.63 -1.03 19.24
C GLY A 178 9.04 -2.21 19.97
N LYS A 179 8.78 -2.05 21.27
CA LYS A 179 8.07 -3.07 22.05
C LYS A 179 6.58 -3.11 21.67
N PRO A 180 5.91 -4.27 21.69
CA PRO A 180 4.52 -4.45 21.24
C PRO A 180 3.50 -3.46 21.84
N GLN A 181 3.68 -3.04 23.11
CA GLN A 181 2.79 -2.09 23.77
C GLN A 181 2.80 -0.68 23.11
N PHE A 182 3.83 -0.33 22.33
CA PHE A 182 3.96 0.97 21.66
C PHE A 182 3.45 0.97 20.21
N THR A 183 2.58 0.03 19.85
CA THR A 183 1.99 -0.05 18.50
C THR A 183 1.23 1.23 18.13
N THR A 184 0.60 1.92 19.07
CA THR A 184 -0.05 3.21 18.81
C THR A 184 0.96 4.27 18.38
N ASP A 185 2.07 4.40 19.09
CA ASP A 185 3.13 5.37 18.78
C ASP A 185 3.74 5.08 17.40
N ALA A 186 3.95 3.80 17.10
CA ALA A 186 4.44 3.36 15.79
C ALA A 186 3.47 3.71 14.65
N ALA A 187 2.17 3.51 14.87
CA ALA A 187 1.15 3.84 13.87
C ALA A 187 1.09 5.35 13.60
N LEU A 188 1.18 6.17 14.64
CA LEU A 188 1.20 7.63 14.51
C LEU A 188 2.45 8.12 13.77
N ALA A 189 3.62 7.58 14.09
CA ALA A 189 4.86 7.90 13.39
C ALA A 189 4.79 7.50 11.90
N ALA A 190 4.36 6.27 11.61
CA ALA A 190 4.22 5.76 10.25
C ALA A 190 3.23 6.58 9.42
N GLU A 191 2.08 6.94 9.98
CA GLU A 191 1.09 7.75 9.25
C GLU A 191 1.62 9.15 8.94
N ARG A 192 2.29 9.83 9.88
CA ARG A 192 2.93 11.12 9.62
C ARG A 192 3.99 11.04 8.53
N MET A 193 4.80 9.98 8.52
CA MET A 193 5.77 9.74 7.45
C MET A 193 5.09 9.62 6.09
N GLN A 194 4.04 8.82 6.01
CA GLN A 194 3.34 8.59 4.75
C GLN A 194 2.55 9.81 4.26
N LEU A 195 1.99 10.63 5.15
CA LEU A 195 1.37 11.90 4.80
C LEU A 195 2.41 12.90 4.26
N MET A 196 3.56 13.02 4.94
CA MET A 196 4.67 13.85 4.44
C MET A 196 5.18 13.34 3.10
N ALA A 197 5.39 12.04 2.94
CA ALA A 197 5.78 11.44 1.66
C ALA A 197 4.78 11.81 0.55
N SER A 198 3.49 11.65 0.80
CA SER A 198 2.43 12.00 -0.15
C SER A 198 2.44 13.48 -0.54
N SER A 199 2.68 14.39 0.41
CA SER A 199 2.77 15.83 0.12
C SER A 199 3.98 16.21 -0.74
N LEU A 200 5.00 15.37 -0.77
CA LEU A 200 6.21 15.52 -1.58
C LEU A 200 6.16 14.73 -2.90
N GLY A 201 5.02 14.12 -3.23
CA GLY A 201 4.87 13.26 -4.42
C GLY A 201 5.57 11.90 -4.29
N VAL A 202 5.99 11.52 -3.08
CA VAL A 202 6.57 10.21 -2.80
C VAL A 202 5.45 9.23 -2.47
N SER A 203 5.42 8.13 -3.18
CA SER A 203 4.43 7.08 -3.00
C SER A 203 4.79 6.13 -1.87
N SER A 204 3.77 5.64 -1.15
CA SER A 204 3.98 4.67 -0.09
C SER A 204 2.81 3.67 0.01
N GLY A 205 3.04 2.57 0.70
CA GLY A 205 1.99 1.58 0.96
C GLY A 205 2.35 0.65 2.11
N TYR A 206 1.43 0.46 3.05
CA TYR A 206 1.61 -0.49 4.15
C TYR A 206 1.90 -1.90 3.62
N ASN A 207 2.84 -2.58 4.27
CA ASN A 207 3.29 -3.93 3.91
C ASN A 207 3.26 -4.86 5.12
N GLY A 208 2.07 -5.35 5.47
CA GLY A 208 1.88 -6.27 6.58
C GLY A 208 2.62 -7.60 6.41
N ASN A 209 2.82 -8.05 5.17
CA ASN A 209 3.56 -9.28 4.88
C ASN A 209 5.03 -9.17 5.31
N LEU A 210 5.67 -8.03 5.05
CA LEU A 210 7.05 -7.81 5.50
C LEU A 210 7.16 -7.82 7.03
N LYS A 211 6.21 -7.16 7.73
CA LYS A 211 6.13 -7.23 9.20
C LYS A 211 6.01 -8.67 9.67
N SER A 212 5.09 -9.46 9.07
CA SER A 212 4.88 -10.87 9.45
C SER A 212 6.15 -11.69 9.26
N ALA A 213 6.80 -11.56 8.10
CA ALA A 213 8.03 -12.29 7.80
C ALA A 213 9.16 -11.98 8.79
N ILE A 214 9.41 -10.68 9.06
CA ILE A 214 10.50 -10.27 9.96
C ILE A 214 10.23 -10.76 11.38
N ASN A 215 9.00 -10.60 11.87
CA ASN A 215 8.67 -11.01 13.23
C ASN A 215 8.64 -12.53 13.41
N GLY A 216 8.41 -13.30 12.35
CA GLY A 216 8.46 -14.75 12.34
C GLY A 216 9.86 -15.36 12.21
N SER A 217 10.87 -14.57 11.83
CA SER A 217 12.23 -15.05 11.54
C SER A 217 13.28 -14.38 12.42
N GLU A 218 13.89 -15.15 13.31
CA GLU A 218 15.02 -14.65 14.14
C GLU A 218 16.22 -14.23 13.27
N SER A 219 16.48 -14.95 12.17
CA SER A 219 17.54 -14.57 11.20
C SER A 219 17.29 -13.20 10.59
N LEU A 220 16.05 -12.88 10.18
CA LEU A 220 15.70 -11.56 9.66
C LEU A 220 15.81 -10.46 10.73
N LYS A 221 15.35 -10.75 11.95
CA LYS A 221 15.51 -9.80 13.07
C LYS A 221 16.98 -9.49 13.34
N GLU A 222 17.83 -10.52 13.41
CA GLU A 222 19.28 -10.36 13.63
C GLU A 222 19.93 -9.55 12.50
N LYS A 223 19.64 -9.86 11.24
CA LYS A 223 20.14 -9.13 10.07
C LYS A 223 19.78 -7.66 10.06
N ILE A 224 18.63 -7.30 10.61
CA ILE A 224 18.13 -5.91 10.68
C ILE A 224 18.58 -5.23 11.97
N GLY A 225 19.12 -5.97 12.93
CA GLY A 225 19.55 -5.47 14.24
C GLY A 225 18.40 -5.28 15.24
N ILE A 226 17.33 -6.05 15.08
CA ILE A 226 16.20 -6.08 16.05
C ILE A 226 16.55 -7.05 17.15
N SER A 227 16.59 -6.58 18.40
CA SER A 227 16.99 -7.38 19.55
C SER A 227 16.03 -7.21 20.74
N GLY A 228 16.10 -8.17 21.65
CA GLY A 228 15.31 -8.19 22.89
C GLY A 228 13.81 -8.33 22.60
N GLU A 229 13.01 -7.55 23.30
CA GLU A 229 11.54 -7.55 23.17
C GLU A 229 11.02 -6.69 22.03
N ASN A 230 11.91 -6.17 21.18
CA ASN A 230 11.49 -5.33 20.06
C ASN A 230 11.00 -6.18 18.87
N GLU A 231 10.02 -5.62 18.19
CA GLU A 231 9.41 -6.17 16.98
C GLU A 231 9.21 -5.08 15.94
N VAL A 232 9.00 -5.47 14.70
CA VAL A 232 8.43 -4.58 13.69
C VAL A 232 6.97 -4.34 14.02
N LEU A 233 6.64 -3.13 14.43
CA LEU A 233 5.26 -2.75 14.78
C LEU A 233 4.49 -2.30 13.55
N VAL A 234 5.14 -1.55 12.66
CA VAL A 234 4.59 -1.12 11.36
C VAL A 234 5.66 -1.25 10.30
N SER A 235 5.28 -1.69 9.10
CA SER A 235 6.14 -1.65 7.92
C SER A 235 5.39 -1.13 6.70
N PHE A 236 6.10 -0.40 5.82
CA PHE A 236 5.59 0.07 4.55
C PHE A 236 6.69 0.18 3.50
N ALA A 237 6.28 0.05 2.24
CA ALA A 237 7.14 0.29 1.07
C ALA A 237 7.08 1.77 0.69
N MET A 238 8.18 2.35 0.17
CA MET A 238 8.25 3.74 -0.24
C MET A 238 9.14 3.89 -1.49
N GLY A 239 8.72 4.75 -2.42
CA GLY A 239 9.44 4.99 -3.66
C GLY A 239 8.71 6.01 -4.54
N MET A 240 9.31 6.39 -5.65
CA MET A 240 8.63 7.17 -6.67
C MET A 240 7.72 6.26 -7.51
N SER A 241 6.60 6.77 -7.98
CA SER A 241 5.67 6.06 -8.87
C SER A 241 5.42 6.89 -10.13
N ASP A 242 5.07 6.19 -11.22
CA ASP A 242 4.54 6.81 -12.44
C ASP A 242 3.00 6.79 -12.47
N TYR A 243 2.38 6.41 -11.34
CA TYR A 243 0.94 6.37 -11.20
C TYR A 243 0.47 7.63 -10.47
N ASP A 244 -0.30 8.44 -11.18
CA ASP A 244 -0.99 9.59 -10.63
C ASP A 244 -2.43 9.22 -10.28
N TYR A 245 -2.90 9.69 -9.13
CA TYR A 245 -4.28 9.55 -8.72
C TYR A 245 -4.96 10.92 -8.82
N TYR A 246 -6.11 10.97 -9.47
CA TYR A 246 -6.79 12.22 -9.83
C TYR A 246 -8.03 12.51 -8.99
N THR A 247 -8.57 11.48 -8.32
CA THR A 247 -9.82 11.62 -7.55
C THR A 247 -9.62 11.14 -6.12
N PRO A 248 -9.92 11.96 -5.12
CA PRO A 248 -9.90 11.53 -3.72
C PRO A 248 -10.98 10.47 -3.47
N TYR A 249 -10.73 9.63 -2.49
CA TYR A 249 -11.69 8.64 -2.04
C TYR A 249 -11.66 8.52 -0.52
N ILE A 250 -12.82 8.68 0.08
CA ILE A 250 -13.01 8.51 1.53
C ILE A 250 -14.02 7.39 1.73
N SER A 251 -13.61 6.36 2.48
CA SER A 251 -14.45 5.22 2.78
C SER A 251 -15.40 5.51 3.93
N GLU A 252 -16.70 5.38 3.72
CA GLU A 252 -17.74 5.49 4.74
C GLU A 252 -17.96 4.20 5.55
N LYS A 253 -17.06 3.23 5.43
CA LYS A 253 -17.20 1.92 6.11
C LYS A 253 -17.04 1.99 7.63
N LYS A 254 -16.42 3.06 8.15
CA LYS A 254 -16.27 3.24 9.60
C LYS A 254 -17.59 3.73 10.20
N LYS A 255 -18.08 2.98 11.19
CA LYS A 255 -19.26 3.36 11.94
C LYS A 255 -18.88 4.36 13.03
N VAL A 256 -19.59 5.49 13.05
CA VAL A 256 -19.45 6.52 14.10
C VAL A 256 -20.70 6.51 14.97
N ARG A 257 -20.54 6.63 16.26
CA ARG A 257 -21.64 6.80 17.24
C ARG A 257 -21.41 8.07 18.03
N PHE A 258 -22.46 8.85 18.17
CA PHE A 258 -22.54 9.97 19.11
C PHE A 258 -23.38 9.49 20.30
N LEU A 259 -22.85 9.58 21.52
CA LEU A 259 -23.49 9.14 22.76
C LEU A 259 -23.82 10.35 23.62
#